data_a8aa1ba56f88ac3c291ec332999d131a
#
_entry.id   a8aa1ba56f88ac3c291ec332999d131a
#
_cell.length_a   1.000
_cell.length_b   1.000
_cell.length_c   1.000
_cell.angle_alpha   90.00
_cell.angle_beta   90.00
_cell.angle_gamma   90.00
#
_symmetry.space_group_name_H-M   'P 1'
#
loop_
_entity.id
_entity.type
_entity.pdbx_description
1 polymer ?
#
loop_
_entity_poly.entity_id
_entity_poly.type
_entity_poly.pdbx_seq_one_letter_code
_entity_poly.pdbx_strand_id
1 'polypeptide(L)'
;MSESAPIPFVSVLRTRGEPAKLGSQSGPVLHLRAQVLEARDAIRIDADPSATVRDLKHLALKELYPDVRHEDEYVVKLNGFEILDEDAPIAATAATNGSTFLITDRRRRPVE
;
A
#
# COMPACT_ATOMS: atom_id res chain seq x y z
N MET A 1 -19.37 20.81 11.14
CA MET A 1 -19.29 20.36 10.87
C MET A 1 -19.50 19.84 10.25
N SER A 2 -19.15 19.76 10.11
CA SER A 2 -19.27 19.26 9.55
C SER A 2 -19.48 18.59 9.14
N GLU A 3 -19.31 18.29 9.01
CA GLU A 3 -19.48 17.74 8.60
C GLU A 3 -19.89 17.06 8.23
N SER A 4 -19.74 16.89 8.31
CA SER A 4 -19.95 16.23 7.90
C SER A 4 -20.49 15.65 7.31
N ALA A 5 -20.33 15.47 6.93
CA ALA A 5 -21.07 15.05 6.03
C ALA A 5 -21.09 13.71 5.76
N PRO A 6 -21.97 13.08 5.78
CA PRO A 6 -22.11 11.79 5.59
C PRO A 6 -21.95 11.45 4.34
N ILE A 7 -20.98 11.13 4.06
CA ILE A 7 -20.72 11.08 2.83
C ILE A 7 -20.72 9.75 2.28
N PRO A 8 -21.45 9.52 1.29
CA PRO A 8 -21.52 8.25 0.63
C PRO A 8 -20.20 7.89 0.03
N PHE A 9 -19.28 8.84 -0.09
CA PHE A 9 -18.04 8.54 -0.72
C PHE A 9 -16.94 8.42 0.29
N VAL A 10 -17.22 7.90 1.43
CA VAL A 10 -16.22 7.80 2.44
C VAL A 10 -15.00 7.07 1.99
N SER A 11 -15.12 6.00 1.23
CA SER A 11 -13.94 5.27 0.79
C SER A 11 -13.10 6.12 -0.15
N VAL A 12 -13.74 6.93 -0.96
CA VAL A 12 -13.00 7.78 -1.87
C VAL A 12 -12.29 8.86 -1.08
N LEU A 13 -12.94 9.37 -0.05
CA LEU A 13 -12.30 10.38 0.77
C LEU A 13 -11.11 9.81 1.51
N ARG A 14 -11.18 8.56 1.90
CA ARG A 14 -10.06 7.95 2.59
C ARG A 14 -8.81 7.98 1.75
N THR A 15 -8.92 7.72 0.46
CA THR A 15 -7.74 7.74 -0.39
C THR A 15 -7.22 9.15 -0.58
N ARG A 16 -8.03 10.16 -0.32
CA ARG A 16 -7.57 11.53 -0.44
C ARG A 16 -7.41 12.18 0.92
N GLY A 17 -7.72 11.49 2.00
CA GLY A 17 -7.59 12.03 3.33
C GLY A 17 -6.18 11.88 3.85
N GLU A 18 -6.07 11.63 5.12
CA GLU A 18 -4.77 11.49 5.71
C GLU A 18 -4.12 10.20 5.30
N PRO A 19 -2.84 10.22 5.01
CA PRO A 19 -2.14 9.00 4.68
C PRO A 19 -2.11 8.04 5.85
N ALA A 20 -2.08 6.76 5.58
CA ALA A 20 -1.82 5.76 6.60
C ALA A 20 -0.35 5.88 7.00
N LYS A 21 -0.04 5.50 8.22
CA LYS A 21 1.31 5.65 8.73
C LYS A 21 1.93 4.28 8.90
N LEU A 22 3.15 4.13 8.42
CA LEU A 22 3.84 2.87 8.50
C LEU A 22 5.18 3.09 9.20
N GLY A 23 5.36 2.44 10.33
CA GLY A 23 6.59 2.54 11.08
C GLY A 23 6.70 3.81 11.88
N SER A 24 7.91 4.14 12.28
CA SER A 24 8.14 5.30 13.11
C SER A 24 7.95 6.57 12.29
N GLN A 25 7.33 7.56 12.86
CA GLN A 25 7.11 8.83 12.19
C GLN A 25 8.01 9.92 12.80
N SER A 26 8.99 9.51 13.61
CA SER A 26 9.82 10.48 14.28
C SER A 26 10.94 11.01 13.39
N GLY A 27 11.24 10.36 12.30
CA GLY A 27 12.28 10.79 11.38
C GLY A 27 11.68 11.07 10.01
N PRO A 28 12.52 11.11 8.99
CA PRO A 28 12.03 11.34 7.64
C PRO A 28 11.12 10.19 7.21
N VAL A 29 10.14 10.51 6.39
CA VAL A 29 9.24 9.49 5.85
C VAL A 29 9.22 9.60 4.34
N LEU A 30 8.89 8.50 3.69
CA LEU A 30 8.64 8.49 2.27
C LEU A 30 7.14 8.58 2.05
N HIS A 31 6.74 9.43 1.14
CA HIS A 31 5.32 9.58 0.82
C HIS A 31 5.02 8.69 -0.37
N LEU A 32 4.33 7.60 -0.11
CA LEU A 32 4.11 6.55 -1.09
C LEU A 32 2.63 6.32 -1.33
N ARG A 33 2.34 5.48 -2.30
CA ARG A 33 0.99 5.06 -2.58
C ARG A 33 1.01 3.54 -2.72
N ALA A 34 0.03 2.88 -2.21
CA ALA A 34 -0.12 1.44 -2.41
C ALA A 34 -1.47 1.18 -3.03
N GLN A 35 -1.48 0.39 -4.10
CA GLN A 35 -2.69 0.05 -4.81
C GLN A 35 -2.89 -1.45 -4.70
N VAL A 36 -4.09 -1.88 -4.32
CA VAL A 36 -4.43 -3.29 -4.31
C VAL A 36 -5.33 -3.51 -5.51
N LEU A 37 -4.83 -4.26 -6.48
CA LEU A 37 -5.53 -4.40 -7.75
C LEU A 37 -6.91 -5.03 -7.58
N GLU A 38 -7.01 -6.06 -6.76
CA GLU A 38 -8.29 -6.75 -6.58
C GLU A 38 -9.33 -5.87 -5.90
N ALA A 39 -8.89 -4.91 -5.10
CA ALA A 39 -9.79 -4.00 -4.45
C ALA A 39 -10.08 -2.77 -5.30
N ARG A 40 -9.31 -2.57 -6.36
CA ARG A 40 -9.46 -1.43 -7.26
C ARG A 40 -9.38 -0.12 -6.49
N ASP A 41 -8.48 -0.06 -5.54
CA ASP A 41 -8.38 1.11 -4.69
C ASP A 41 -6.91 1.29 -4.28
N ALA A 42 -6.60 2.46 -3.79
CA ALA A 42 -5.25 2.80 -3.39
C ALA A 42 -5.30 3.70 -2.17
N ILE A 43 -4.24 3.65 -1.36
CA ILE A 43 -4.12 4.56 -0.24
C ILE A 43 -2.76 5.22 -0.30
N ARG A 44 -2.67 6.37 0.34
CA ARG A 44 -1.39 7.02 0.52
C ARG A 44 -0.80 6.53 1.82
N ILE A 45 0.50 6.36 1.84
CA ILE A 45 1.21 5.85 3.00
C ILE A 45 2.42 6.71 3.28
N ASP A 46 2.53 7.19 4.53
CA ASP A 46 3.74 7.87 4.96
C ASP A 46 4.56 6.80 5.66
N ALA A 47 5.62 6.36 5.03
CA ALA A 47 6.37 5.19 5.46
C ALA A 47 7.73 5.53 6.00
N ASP A 48 8.07 4.94 7.14
CA ASP A 48 9.42 4.97 7.62
C ASP A 48 10.25 4.18 6.61
N PRO A 49 11.33 4.74 6.09
CA PRO A 49 12.12 4.02 5.07
C PRO A 49 12.68 2.70 5.58
N SER A 50 12.80 2.51 6.89
CA SER A 50 13.30 1.25 7.42
C SER A 50 12.21 0.18 7.57
N ALA A 51 10.95 0.53 7.38
CA ALA A 51 9.88 -0.45 7.37
C ALA A 51 10.05 -1.36 6.15
N THR A 52 9.58 -2.59 6.25
CA THR A 52 9.79 -3.54 5.16
C THR A 52 8.68 -3.46 4.14
N VAL A 53 8.97 -4.01 2.97
CA VAL A 53 7.96 -4.13 1.92
C VAL A 53 6.80 -4.99 2.40
N ARG A 54 7.09 -6.03 3.20
CA ARG A 54 6.05 -6.89 3.76
C ARG A 54 5.11 -6.09 4.66
N ASP A 55 5.67 -5.18 5.47
CA ASP A 55 4.86 -4.33 6.33
C ASP A 55 3.94 -3.45 5.50
N LEU A 56 4.45 -2.92 4.39
CA LEU A 56 3.64 -2.10 3.50
C LEU A 56 2.51 -2.92 2.89
N LYS A 57 2.82 -4.14 2.45
CA LYS A 57 1.82 -5.02 1.86
C LYS A 57 0.72 -5.32 2.88
N HIS A 58 1.12 -5.65 4.10
CA HIS A 58 0.18 -5.99 5.15
C HIS A 58 -0.74 -4.80 5.44
N LEU A 59 -0.17 -3.61 5.55
CA LEU A 59 -0.96 -2.43 5.84
C LEU A 59 -1.95 -2.15 4.72
N ALA A 60 -1.51 -2.22 3.48
CA ALA A 60 -2.38 -1.95 2.35
C ALA A 60 -3.52 -2.95 2.27
N LEU A 61 -3.23 -4.22 2.47
CA LEU A 61 -4.29 -5.23 2.43
C LEU A 61 -5.26 -5.05 3.60
N LYS A 62 -4.75 -4.70 4.77
CA LYS A 62 -5.61 -4.49 5.90
C LYS A 62 -6.56 -3.33 5.64
N GLU A 63 -6.08 -2.28 5.00
CA GLU A 63 -6.89 -1.10 4.76
C GLU A 63 -7.83 -1.23 3.56
N LEU A 64 -7.39 -1.89 2.52
CA LEU A 64 -8.13 -1.91 1.27
C LEU A 64 -8.85 -3.22 0.99
N TYR A 65 -8.39 -4.30 1.57
CA TYR A 65 -8.97 -5.62 1.27
C TYR A 65 -8.88 -6.50 2.52
N PRO A 66 -9.54 -6.11 3.61
CA PRO A 66 -9.36 -6.80 4.90
C PRO A 66 -9.82 -8.24 4.91
N ASP A 67 -10.60 -8.65 3.91
CA ASP A 67 -11.08 -10.03 3.86
C ASP A 67 -10.08 -10.98 3.22
N VAL A 68 -8.92 -10.49 2.85
CA VAL A 68 -7.95 -11.35 2.18
C VAL A 68 -7.55 -12.48 3.12
N ARG A 69 -7.43 -13.68 2.57
CA ARG A 69 -7.08 -14.84 3.38
C ARG A 69 -5.73 -15.41 3.09
N HIS A 70 -5.16 -15.07 1.93
CA HIS A 70 -3.90 -15.65 1.51
C HIS A 70 -2.93 -14.51 1.22
N GLU A 71 -2.61 -13.75 2.27
CA GLU A 71 -1.77 -12.57 2.09
C GLU A 71 -0.42 -12.93 1.47
N ASP A 72 0.11 -14.10 1.80
CA ASP A 72 1.39 -14.54 1.26
C ASP A 72 1.32 -14.86 -0.23
N GLU A 73 0.09 -14.98 -0.78
CA GLU A 73 -0.05 -15.19 -2.20
C GLU A 73 -0.07 -13.86 -2.95
N TYR A 74 -0.07 -12.74 -2.26
CA TYR A 74 -0.05 -11.45 -2.90
C TYR A 74 1.39 -11.01 -3.10
N VAL A 75 1.68 -10.49 -4.27
CA VAL A 75 3.01 -10.01 -4.60
C VAL A 75 2.99 -8.49 -4.67
N VAL A 76 4.15 -7.89 -4.51
CA VAL A 76 4.30 -6.45 -4.57
C VAL A 76 5.18 -6.11 -5.75
N LYS A 77 4.73 -5.17 -6.57
CA LYS A 77 5.50 -4.72 -7.72
C LYS A 77 5.79 -3.25 -7.61
N LEU A 78 6.95 -2.86 -8.05
CA LEU A 78 7.36 -1.47 -8.08
C LEU A 78 7.96 -1.21 -9.45
N ASN A 79 7.45 -0.23 -10.16
CA ASN A 79 7.93 0.14 -11.50
C ASN A 79 7.88 -1.06 -12.46
N GLY A 80 6.88 -1.91 -12.29
CA GLY A 80 6.70 -3.08 -13.18
C GLY A 80 7.49 -4.31 -12.79
N PHE A 81 8.30 -4.24 -11.73
CA PHE A 81 9.11 -5.38 -11.32
C PHE A 81 8.64 -5.90 -9.97
N GLU A 82 8.55 -7.20 -9.86
CA GLU A 82 8.15 -7.81 -8.61
C GLU A 82 9.27 -7.72 -7.58
N ILE A 83 8.93 -7.34 -6.35
CA ILE A 83 9.90 -7.32 -5.26
C ILE A 83 9.86 -8.69 -4.63
N LEU A 84 10.93 -9.46 -4.80
CA LEU A 84 10.94 -10.82 -4.30
C LEU A 84 11.30 -10.89 -2.82
N ASP A 85 12.16 -10.00 -2.34
CA ASP A 85 12.55 -9.99 -0.95
C ASP A 85 11.69 -8.98 -0.20
N GLU A 86 10.57 -9.43 0.30
CA GLU A 86 9.65 -8.54 1.00
C GLU A 86 10.15 -8.15 2.39
N ASP A 87 11.20 -8.79 2.87
CA ASP A 87 11.78 -8.40 4.14
C ASP A 87 12.77 -7.27 3.99
N ALA A 88 13.04 -6.87 2.76
CA ALA A 88 13.93 -5.74 2.54
C ALA A 88 13.26 -4.44 2.98
N PRO A 89 14.02 -3.50 3.51
CA PRO A 89 13.44 -2.22 3.88
C PRO A 89 13.04 -1.45 2.63
N ILE A 90 12.04 -0.62 2.75
CA ILE A 90 11.57 0.18 1.63
C ILE A 90 12.73 1.03 1.09
N ALA A 91 13.61 1.48 1.96
CA ALA A 91 14.75 2.29 1.53
C ALA A 91 15.70 1.53 0.62
N ALA A 92 15.67 0.19 0.64
CA ALA A 92 16.52 -0.61 -0.23
C ALA A 92 15.88 -0.85 -1.60
N THR A 93 14.68 -0.39 -1.81
CA THR A 93 14.02 -0.52 -3.11
C THR A 93 14.26 0.74 -3.92
N ALA A 94 13.76 0.75 -5.13
CA ALA A 94 13.88 1.95 -5.97
C ALA A 94 12.82 3.01 -5.65
N ALA A 95 12.09 2.86 -4.57
CA ALA A 95 11.00 3.76 -4.26
C ALA A 95 11.49 5.15 -3.88
N THR A 96 10.78 6.14 -4.34
CA THR A 96 11.02 7.54 -3.97
C THR A 96 9.67 8.16 -3.63
N ASN A 97 9.66 9.39 -3.21
CA ASN A 97 8.41 10.07 -2.93
C ASN A 97 7.53 10.05 -4.18
N GLY A 98 6.30 9.66 -4.01
CA GLY A 98 5.37 9.55 -5.12
C GLY A 98 5.30 8.18 -5.76
N SER A 99 6.18 7.26 -5.36
CA SER A 99 6.13 5.91 -5.94
C SER A 99 4.87 5.18 -5.56
N THR A 100 4.40 4.33 -6.44
CA THR A 100 3.24 3.48 -6.18
C THR A 100 3.67 2.02 -6.16
N PHE A 101 3.32 1.33 -5.09
CA PHE A 101 3.51 -0.10 -5.00
C PHE A 101 2.21 -0.77 -5.40
N LEU A 102 2.29 -1.71 -6.33
CA LEU A 102 1.11 -2.44 -6.78
C LEU A 102 1.09 -3.79 -6.11
N ILE A 103 -0.01 -4.10 -5.45
CA ILE A 103 -0.16 -5.35 -4.72
C ILE A 103 -1.26 -6.14 -5.41
N THR A 104 -0.97 -7.37 -5.78
CA THR A 104 -1.92 -8.18 -6.52
C THR A 104 -1.74 -9.65 -6.20
N ASP A 105 -2.82 -10.40 -6.29
CA ASP A 105 -2.80 -11.83 -6.03
C ASP A 105 -2.01 -12.49 -7.15
N ARG A 106 -1.03 -13.30 -6.78
CA ARG A 106 -0.20 -14.00 -7.75
C ARG A 106 -1.04 -14.86 -8.68
N ARG A 107 -2.12 -15.44 -8.17
CA ARG A 107 -2.95 -16.33 -8.96
C ARG A 107 -3.84 -15.61 -9.94
N ARG A 108 -3.94 -14.30 -9.84
CA ARG A 108 -4.76 -13.55 -10.78
C ARG A 108 -3.98 -13.12 -12.00
N ARG A 109 -2.72 -13.40 -12.04
CA ARG A 109 -1.92 -12.99 -13.18
C ARG A 109 -2.38 -13.76 -14.41
N PRO A 110 -2.42 -13.12 -15.55
CA PRO A 110 -2.87 -13.81 -16.74
C PRO A 110 -1.98 -14.97 -17.05
N VAL A 111 -2.54 -15.98 -17.62
CA VAL A 111 -1.77 -17.12 -17.99
C VAL A 111 -1.52 -16.99 -19.46
N GLU A 112 -0.37 -17.01 -19.86
CA GLU A 112 -0.04 -16.83 -21.25
C GLU A 112 0.45 -18.06 -21.88
#